data_0e173d537be4ce1ccde953b16068e829
#
_entry.id   0e173d537be4ce1ccde953b16068e829
#
_cell.length_a   1.000
_cell.length_b   1.000
_cell.length_c   1.000
_cell.angle_alpha   90.00
_cell.angle_beta   90.00
_cell.angle_gamma   90.00
#
_symmetry.space_group_name_H-M   'P 1'
#
loop_
_entity.id
_entity.type
_entity.pdbx_description
1 polymer ?
#
loop_
_entity_poly.entity_id
_entity_poly.type
_entity_poly.pdbx_seq_one_letter_code
_entity_poly.pdbx_strand_id
1 'polypeptide(L)'
;MAAQTNASLPEGLEVGGYRIVKKISSGGFSIVYLATDENGNSVAIKEYMPAALAQRKTGELSPYVAPENLNTYRIGLKCFFEEGRALASIYHPNIVRVINFFRANETVYMVMNYESGRSLQEHILRNRNKDQKDVLSERFVRRVFAQVMNGLREVHSNRLLHLDVKPANIYLRMDGTPILLEFGAARQTLQRDIS
;
A
#
# COMPACT_ATOMS: atom_id res chain seq x y z
N MET A 1 7.52 19.22 -17.21
CA MET A 1 8.49 18.11 -17.21
C MET A 1 7.73 16.83 -16.87
N ALA A 2 7.79 15.80 -17.73
CA ALA A 2 7.17 14.52 -17.42
C ALA A 2 7.86 13.93 -16.19
N ALA A 3 7.09 13.50 -15.20
CA ALA A 3 7.61 12.84 -14.02
C ALA A 3 8.38 11.58 -14.48
N GLN A 4 9.67 11.52 -14.19
CA GLN A 4 10.51 10.39 -14.53
C GLN A 4 10.03 9.20 -13.72
N THR A 5 9.44 8.21 -14.39
CA THR A 5 8.90 7.01 -13.73
C THR A 5 10.06 6.10 -13.37
N ASN A 6 10.25 5.80 -12.09
CA ASN A 6 11.24 4.84 -11.61
C ASN A 6 11.04 3.47 -12.27
N ALA A 7 12.14 2.83 -12.67
CA ALA A 7 12.12 1.48 -13.17
C ALA A 7 11.64 0.50 -12.08
N SER A 8 10.79 -0.43 -12.45
CA SER A 8 10.37 -1.53 -11.57
C SER A 8 11.48 -2.57 -11.45
N LEU A 9 11.44 -3.37 -10.38
CA LEU A 9 12.25 -4.59 -10.29
C LEU A 9 11.87 -5.53 -11.44
N PRO A 10 12.85 -6.30 -11.98
CA PRO A 10 12.59 -7.24 -13.07
C PRO A 10 11.66 -8.38 -12.61
N GLU A 11 10.84 -8.87 -13.54
CA GLU A 11 10.06 -10.09 -13.35
C GLU A 11 10.99 -11.29 -13.15
N GLY A 12 10.63 -12.21 -12.25
CA GLY A 12 11.43 -13.37 -11.88
C GLY A 12 12.51 -13.10 -10.84
N LEU A 13 12.79 -11.84 -10.49
CA LEU A 13 13.75 -11.50 -9.44
C LEU A 13 13.28 -12.05 -8.09
N GLU A 14 14.20 -12.67 -7.35
CA GLU A 14 13.98 -13.05 -5.96
C GLU A 14 14.50 -11.95 -5.02
N VAL A 15 13.64 -11.52 -4.09
CA VAL A 15 13.98 -10.54 -3.06
C VAL A 15 13.31 -10.93 -1.75
N GLY A 16 14.11 -11.09 -0.69
CA GLY A 16 13.59 -11.43 0.64
C GLY A 16 12.81 -12.76 0.73
N GLY A 17 13.09 -13.72 -0.15
CA GLY A 17 12.37 -15.00 -0.23
C GLY A 17 11.09 -14.95 -1.07
N TYR A 18 10.86 -13.85 -1.78
CA TYR A 18 9.70 -13.68 -2.66
C TYR A 18 10.14 -13.50 -4.11
N ARG A 19 9.42 -14.11 -5.04
CA ARG A 19 9.68 -13.97 -6.49
C ARG A 19 8.73 -12.96 -7.10
N ILE A 20 9.27 -11.89 -7.67
CA ILE A 20 8.51 -10.84 -8.36
C ILE A 20 7.83 -11.42 -9.61
N VAL A 21 6.53 -11.29 -9.70
CA VAL A 21 5.75 -11.73 -10.88
C VAL A 21 5.57 -10.55 -11.84
N LYS A 22 5.07 -9.40 -11.35
CA LYS A 22 4.89 -8.18 -12.15
C LYS A 22 4.66 -6.97 -11.27
N LYS A 23 4.85 -5.80 -11.85
CA LYS A 23 4.40 -4.54 -11.24
C LYS A 23 2.87 -4.42 -11.29
N ILE A 24 2.24 -4.09 -10.15
CA ILE A 24 0.79 -3.81 -10.06
C ILE A 24 0.53 -2.32 -10.22
N SER A 25 1.26 -1.48 -9.45
CA SER A 25 1.07 -0.03 -9.44
C SER A 25 2.36 0.70 -9.08
N SER A 26 2.39 2.00 -9.33
CA SER A 26 3.43 2.90 -8.84
C SER A 26 2.80 4.24 -8.49
N GLY A 27 3.23 4.80 -7.38
CA GLY A 27 2.83 6.10 -6.88
C GLY A 27 4.02 7.00 -6.58
N GLY A 28 3.77 8.16 -5.97
CA GLY A 28 4.83 9.12 -5.62
C GLY A 28 5.82 8.62 -4.57
N PHE A 29 5.45 7.62 -3.75
CA PHE A 29 6.25 7.13 -2.62
C PHE A 29 6.63 5.65 -2.71
N SER A 30 5.99 4.87 -3.58
CA SER A 30 6.16 3.42 -3.60
C SER A 30 5.86 2.80 -4.96
N ILE A 31 6.40 1.60 -5.16
CA ILE A 31 6.04 0.69 -6.24
C ILE A 31 5.45 -0.57 -5.61
N VAL A 32 4.34 -1.07 -6.16
CA VAL A 32 3.68 -2.29 -5.68
C VAL A 32 3.80 -3.38 -6.72
N TYR A 33 4.18 -4.57 -6.27
CA TYR A 33 4.37 -5.76 -7.09
C TYR A 33 3.42 -6.88 -6.67
N LEU A 34 2.97 -7.67 -7.64
CA LEU A 34 2.54 -9.03 -7.41
C LEU A 34 3.80 -9.90 -7.29
N ALA A 35 3.86 -10.73 -6.27
CA ALA A 35 4.94 -11.69 -6.07
C ALA A 35 4.38 -13.02 -5.56
N THR A 36 5.21 -14.06 -5.53
CA THR A 36 4.89 -15.35 -4.91
C THR A 36 5.88 -15.63 -3.78
N ASP A 37 5.40 -16.27 -2.72
CA ASP A 37 6.23 -16.82 -1.66
C ASP A 37 6.86 -18.18 -2.07
N GLU A 38 7.63 -18.78 -1.20
CA GLU A 38 8.27 -20.09 -1.40
C GLU A 38 7.28 -21.23 -1.64
N ASN A 39 6.03 -21.09 -1.17
CA ASN A 39 4.95 -22.06 -1.35
C ASN A 39 4.12 -21.80 -2.61
N GLY A 40 4.45 -20.75 -3.38
CA GLY A 40 3.69 -20.35 -4.58
C GLY A 40 2.45 -19.50 -4.28
N ASN A 41 2.21 -19.08 -3.04
CA ASN A 41 1.08 -18.22 -2.72
C ASN A 41 1.33 -16.80 -3.21
N SER A 42 0.28 -16.17 -3.75
CA SER A 42 0.34 -14.78 -4.20
C SER A 42 0.39 -13.79 -3.02
N VAL A 43 1.31 -12.85 -3.08
CA VAL A 43 1.44 -11.74 -2.15
C VAL A 43 1.57 -10.42 -2.90
N ALA A 44 1.24 -9.31 -2.24
CA ALA A 44 1.54 -7.97 -2.72
C ALA A 44 2.76 -7.43 -1.97
N ILE A 45 3.74 -6.91 -2.69
CA ILE A 45 4.95 -6.32 -2.11
C ILE A 45 4.98 -4.84 -2.43
N LYS A 46 5.00 -4.00 -1.40
CA LYS A 46 5.13 -2.55 -1.51
C LYS A 46 6.58 -2.16 -1.20
N GLU A 47 7.25 -1.61 -2.20
CA GLU A 47 8.62 -1.12 -2.11
C GLU A 47 8.62 0.38 -1.81
N TYR A 48 9.38 0.85 -0.84
CA TYR A 48 9.60 2.28 -0.63
C TYR A 48 10.47 2.84 -1.75
N MET A 49 9.89 3.69 -2.59
CA MET A 49 10.55 4.29 -3.75
C MET A 49 9.99 5.70 -3.99
N PRO A 50 10.36 6.69 -3.15
CA PRO A 50 9.88 8.06 -3.29
C PRO A 50 10.46 8.73 -4.53
N ALA A 51 9.63 8.97 -5.55
CA ALA A 51 10.05 9.50 -6.84
C ALA A 51 10.71 10.88 -6.77
N ALA A 52 10.42 11.66 -5.72
CA ALA A 52 11.05 12.96 -5.49
C ALA A 52 12.48 12.87 -4.92
N LEU A 53 12.87 11.73 -4.33
CA LEU A 53 14.14 11.58 -3.58
C LEU A 53 15.04 10.50 -4.18
N ALA A 54 14.45 9.51 -4.83
CA ALA A 54 15.14 8.31 -5.29
C ALA A 54 14.86 8.05 -6.78
N GLN A 55 15.86 7.59 -7.49
CA GLN A 55 15.78 7.23 -8.91
C GLN A 55 16.36 5.85 -9.12
N ARG A 56 15.70 5.03 -9.92
CA ARG A 56 16.22 3.74 -10.34
C ARG A 56 16.13 3.59 -11.84
N LYS A 57 17.26 3.27 -12.48
CA LYS A 57 17.34 2.98 -13.91
C LYS A 57 16.95 1.52 -14.18
N THR A 58 16.58 1.26 -15.42
CA THR A 58 16.31 -0.11 -15.87
C THR A 58 17.54 -0.99 -15.68
N GLY A 59 17.33 -2.15 -15.06
CA GLY A 59 18.39 -3.12 -14.75
C GLY A 59 19.09 -2.91 -13.40
N GLU A 60 18.92 -1.77 -12.75
CA GLU A 60 19.41 -1.56 -11.40
C GLU A 60 18.43 -2.11 -10.37
N LEU A 61 18.94 -2.62 -9.25
CA LEU A 61 18.11 -3.12 -8.12
C LEU A 61 17.96 -2.06 -7.05
N SER A 62 19.03 -1.34 -6.74
CA SER A 62 19.05 -0.30 -5.70
C SER A 62 18.68 1.06 -6.26
N PRO A 63 17.95 1.90 -5.52
CA PRO A 63 17.73 3.28 -5.89
C PRO A 63 19.00 4.11 -5.72
N TYR A 64 19.24 5.01 -6.65
CA TYR A 64 20.18 6.11 -6.46
C TYR A 64 19.49 7.25 -5.72
N VAL A 65 20.11 7.75 -4.67
CA VAL A 65 19.67 8.90 -3.90
C VAL A 65 20.79 9.93 -3.88
N ALA A 66 20.51 11.15 -4.34
CA ALA A 66 21.50 12.23 -4.33
C ALA A 66 21.95 12.56 -2.89
N PRO A 67 23.23 12.93 -2.66
CA PRO A 67 23.77 13.20 -1.33
C PRO A 67 22.93 14.16 -0.48
N GLU A 68 22.41 15.21 -1.07
CA GLU A 68 21.54 16.20 -0.44
C GLU A 68 20.20 15.61 0.05
N ASN A 69 19.72 14.53 -0.55
CA ASN A 69 18.45 13.87 -0.23
C ASN A 69 18.60 12.69 0.73
N LEU A 70 19.83 12.22 1.00
CA LEU A 70 20.09 11.00 1.77
C LEU A 70 19.46 11.04 3.16
N ASN A 71 19.52 12.16 3.86
CA ASN A 71 18.94 12.27 5.20
C ASN A 71 17.42 12.15 5.17
N THR A 72 16.77 12.86 4.25
CA THR A 72 15.31 12.80 4.07
C THR A 72 14.86 11.40 3.65
N TYR A 73 15.61 10.75 2.75
CA TYR A 73 15.36 9.38 2.33
C TYR A 73 15.46 8.39 3.48
N ARG A 74 16.49 8.49 4.34
CA ARG A 74 16.67 7.62 5.52
C ARG A 74 15.54 7.80 6.55
N ILE A 75 15.10 9.04 6.77
CA ILE A 75 13.94 9.32 7.63
C ILE A 75 12.69 8.64 7.05
N GLY A 76 12.45 8.77 5.75
CA GLY A 76 11.32 8.12 5.09
C GLY A 76 11.38 6.60 5.14
N LEU A 77 12.57 5.98 4.96
CA LEU A 77 12.78 4.55 5.17
C LEU A 77 12.36 4.10 6.57
N LYS A 78 12.80 4.86 7.59
CA LYS A 78 12.45 4.57 8.98
C LYS A 78 10.93 4.69 9.20
N CYS A 79 10.31 5.76 8.72
CA CYS A 79 8.87 5.95 8.83
C CYS A 79 8.08 4.82 8.15
N PHE A 80 8.47 4.42 6.95
CA PHE A 80 7.84 3.32 6.21
C PHE A 80 7.97 1.98 6.94
N PHE A 81 9.13 1.72 7.54
CA PHE A 81 9.37 0.52 8.33
C PHE A 81 8.53 0.48 9.61
N GLU A 82 8.47 1.60 10.36
CA GLU A 82 7.65 1.74 11.57
C GLU A 82 6.15 1.60 11.26
N GLU A 83 5.70 2.16 10.14
CA GLU A 83 4.33 1.99 9.64
C GLU A 83 4.01 0.51 9.38
N GLY A 84 4.87 -0.17 8.61
CA GLY A 84 4.71 -1.60 8.33
C GLY A 84 4.66 -2.44 9.61
N ARG A 85 5.53 -2.12 10.58
CA ARG A 85 5.54 -2.78 11.89
C ARG A 85 4.24 -2.57 12.66
N ALA A 86 3.73 -1.34 12.67
CA ALA A 86 2.48 -1.03 13.35
C ALA A 86 1.27 -1.72 12.68
N LEU A 87 1.22 -1.72 11.34
CA LEU A 87 0.19 -2.42 10.59
C LEU A 87 0.23 -3.94 10.76
N ALA A 88 1.42 -4.52 10.91
CA ALA A 88 1.57 -5.96 11.13
C ALA A 88 0.90 -6.44 12.43
N SER A 89 0.73 -5.54 13.41
CA SER A 89 0.03 -5.85 14.67
C SER A 89 -1.50 -5.81 14.55
N ILE A 90 -2.03 -5.19 13.48
CA ILE A 90 -3.47 -5.05 13.27
C ILE A 90 -4.04 -6.29 12.57
N TYR A 91 -5.04 -6.88 13.18
CA TYR A 91 -5.77 -8.02 12.63
C TYR A 91 -7.26 -7.68 12.51
N HIS A 92 -7.69 -7.25 11.31
CA HIS A 92 -9.07 -6.85 11.06
C HIS A 92 -9.49 -7.18 9.62
N PRO A 93 -10.72 -7.71 9.38
CA PRO A 93 -11.17 -8.15 8.04
C PRO A 93 -11.22 -7.02 6.99
N ASN A 94 -11.34 -5.76 7.43
CA ASN A 94 -11.41 -4.60 6.54
C ASN A 94 -10.10 -3.80 6.48
N ILE A 95 -8.99 -4.34 6.99
CA ILE A 95 -7.64 -3.77 6.90
C ILE A 95 -6.74 -4.76 6.19
N VAL A 96 -5.90 -4.28 5.28
CA VAL A 96 -4.91 -5.12 4.60
C VAL A 96 -3.99 -5.79 5.62
N ARG A 97 -3.79 -7.09 5.47
CA ARG A 97 -2.90 -7.85 6.35
C ARG A 97 -1.45 -7.71 5.90
N VAL A 98 -0.63 -7.06 6.69
CA VAL A 98 0.83 -7.09 6.56
C VAL A 98 1.33 -8.40 7.17
N ILE A 99 2.07 -9.19 6.39
CA ILE A 99 2.58 -10.51 6.78
C ILE A 99 4.07 -10.53 7.02
N ASN A 100 4.81 -9.62 6.37
CA ASN A 100 6.25 -9.51 6.51
C ASN A 100 6.72 -8.11 6.11
N PHE A 101 7.91 -7.72 6.55
CA PHE A 101 8.65 -6.56 6.06
C PHE A 101 10.14 -6.80 6.22
N PHE A 102 10.94 -6.34 5.27
CA PHE A 102 12.38 -6.57 5.26
C PHE A 102 13.13 -5.46 4.53
N ARG A 103 14.45 -5.46 4.68
CA ARG A 103 15.37 -4.56 3.97
C ARG A 103 16.13 -5.34 2.92
N ALA A 104 16.19 -4.79 1.70
CA ALA A 104 17.04 -5.26 0.62
C ALA A 104 17.27 -4.10 -0.36
N ASN A 105 18.27 -4.19 -1.23
CA ASN A 105 18.53 -3.24 -2.31
C ASN A 105 18.50 -1.76 -1.86
N GLU A 106 19.09 -1.45 -0.72
CA GLU A 106 19.15 -0.10 -0.14
C GLU A 106 17.76 0.53 0.14
N THR A 107 16.69 -0.29 0.20
CA THR A 107 15.33 0.14 0.50
C THR A 107 14.61 -0.82 1.44
N VAL A 108 13.34 -0.60 1.67
CA VAL A 108 12.48 -1.45 2.52
C VAL A 108 11.26 -1.92 1.74
N TYR A 109 10.83 -3.11 2.08
CA TYR A 109 9.70 -3.81 1.47
C TYR A 109 8.69 -4.20 2.54
N MET A 110 7.42 -3.99 2.27
CA MET A 110 6.29 -4.44 3.08
C MET A 110 5.53 -5.49 2.28
N VAL A 111 5.37 -6.67 2.84
CA VAL A 111 4.65 -7.78 2.21
C VAL A 111 3.27 -7.89 2.81
N MET A 112 2.28 -7.95 1.96
CA MET A 112 0.86 -7.99 2.32
C MET A 112 0.16 -9.16 1.64
N ASN A 113 -0.94 -9.61 2.20
CA ASN A 113 -1.82 -10.53 1.48
C ASN A 113 -2.22 -9.90 0.14
N TYR A 114 -2.18 -10.70 -0.93
CA TYR A 114 -2.73 -10.29 -2.22
C TYR A 114 -4.23 -10.44 -2.20
N GLU A 115 -4.94 -9.37 -2.52
CA GLU A 115 -6.39 -9.35 -2.57
C GLU A 115 -6.88 -9.30 -4.01
N SER A 116 -7.81 -10.19 -4.36
CA SER A 116 -8.46 -10.19 -5.67
C SER A 116 -9.72 -9.35 -5.64
N GLY A 117 -9.87 -8.44 -6.60
CA GLY A 117 -11.02 -7.54 -6.66
C GLY A 117 -10.72 -6.28 -7.46
N ARG A 118 -11.22 -5.14 -6.99
CA ARG A 118 -10.99 -3.82 -7.61
C ARG A 118 -11.10 -2.70 -6.60
N SER A 119 -10.49 -1.55 -6.86
CA SER A 119 -10.70 -0.36 -6.03
C SER A 119 -12.15 0.15 -6.15
N LEU A 120 -12.63 0.83 -5.12
CA LEU A 120 -13.92 1.51 -5.16
C LEU A 120 -13.94 2.56 -6.28
N GLN A 121 -12.80 3.20 -6.57
CA GLN A 121 -12.67 4.13 -7.69
C GLN A 121 -12.92 3.43 -9.04
N GLU A 122 -12.30 2.28 -9.28
CA GLU A 122 -12.54 1.49 -10.50
C GLU A 122 -13.97 1.01 -10.58
N HIS A 123 -14.55 0.62 -9.43
CA HIS A 123 -15.96 0.23 -9.35
C HIS A 123 -16.87 1.37 -9.78
N ILE A 124 -16.65 2.58 -9.29
CA ILE A 124 -17.40 3.78 -9.66
C ILE A 124 -17.24 4.10 -11.15
N LEU A 125 -16.00 4.11 -11.66
CA LEU A 125 -15.72 4.45 -13.06
C LEU A 125 -16.35 3.47 -14.05
N ARG A 126 -16.25 2.16 -13.78
CA ARG A 126 -16.83 1.10 -14.65
C ARG A 126 -18.35 1.17 -14.72
N ASN A 127 -18.98 1.67 -13.70
CA ASN A 127 -20.43 1.70 -13.58
C ASN A 127 -21.03 3.07 -13.89
N ARG A 128 -20.22 4.12 -14.05
CA ARG A 128 -20.65 5.49 -14.36
C ARG A 128 -21.43 5.59 -15.69
N ASN A 129 -21.11 4.72 -16.66
CA ASN A 129 -21.68 4.70 -18.02
C ASN A 129 -22.80 3.67 -18.18
N LYS A 130 -23.17 2.95 -17.13
CA LYS A 130 -24.28 2.01 -17.16
C LYS A 130 -25.45 2.69 -16.45
N ASP A 131 -26.64 2.73 -17.10
CA ASP A 131 -27.89 3.25 -16.52
C ASP A 131 -28.38 2.46 -15.28
N GLN A 132 -27.48 1.85 -14.56
CA GLN A 132 -27.77 1.09 -13.34
C GLN A 132 -27.81 2.04 -12.14
N LYS A 133 -29.02 2.49 -11.80
CA LYS A 133 -29.32 3.33 -10.62
C LYS A 133 -28.85 2.75 -9.28
N ASP A 134 -28.46 1.45 -9.26
CA ASP A 134 -28.11 0.73 -8.01
C ASP A 134 -26.62 0.63 -7.70
N VAL A 135 -25.74 1.08 -8.58
CA VAL A 135 -24.30 0.90 -8.41
C VAL A 135 -23.73 1.64 -7.21
N LEU A 136 -24.29 2.80 -6.90
CA LEU A 136 -23.98 3.62 -5.74
C LEU A 136 -25.26 3.87 -4.93
N SER A 137 -26.09 2.84 -4.78
CA SER A 137 -27.28 2.95 -3.95
C SER A 137 -26.88 3.31 -2.52
N GLU A 138 -27.76 4.00 -1.82
CA GLU A 138 -27.56 4.34 -0.40
C GLU A 138 -27.22 3.08 0.43
N ARG A 139 -27.89 1.97 0.13
CA ARG A 139 -27.63 0.68 0.77
C ARG A 139 -26.18 0.19 0.54
N PHE A 140 -25.68 0.33 -0.70
CA PHE A 140 -24.30 -0.03 -1.03
C PHE A 140 -23.30 0.86 -0.26
N VAL A 141 -23.51 2.18 -0.30
CA VAL A 141 -22.65 3.15 0.38
C VAL A 141 -22.63 2.88 1.89
N ARG A 142 -23.79 2.73 2.53
CA ARG A 142 -23.89 2.43 3.96
C ARG A 142 -23.14 1.13 4.30
N ARG A 143 -23.34 0.07 3.53
CA ARG A 143 -22.68 -1.22 3.76
C ARG A 143 -21.17 -1.13 3.66
N VAL A 144 -20.63 -0.47 2.63
CA VAL A 144 -19.19 -0.33 2.42
C VAL A 144 -18.58 0.55 3.51
N PHE A 145 -19.14 1.74 3.74
CA PHE A 145 -18.55 2.67 4.69
C PHE A 145 -18.72 2.27 6.15
N ALA A 146 -19.77 1.56 6.53
CA ALA A 146 -19.88 0.99 7.88
C ALA A 146 -18.70 0.03 8.18
N GLN A 147 -18.30 -0.80 7.21
CA GLN A 147 -17.18 -1.71 7.35
C GLN A 147 -15.83 -0.97 7.32
N VAL A 148 -15.68 0.03 6.44
CA VAL A 148 -14.47 0.88 6.38
C VAL A 148 -14.27 1.62 7.71
N MET A 149 -15.34 2.21 8.26
CA MET A 149 -15.27 2.89 9.57
C MET A 149 -14.93 1.92 10.71
N ASN A 150 -15.40 0.68 10.65
CA ASN A 150 -15.04 -0.35 11.62
C ASN A 150 -13.55 -0.69 11.55
N GLY A 151 -12.99 -0.81 10.34
CA GLY A 151 -11.55 -0.94 10.14
C GLY A 151 -10.77 0.26 10.66
N LEU A 152 -11.23 1.50 10.35
CA LEU A 152 -10.60 2.73 10.85
C LEU A 152 -10.62 2.82 12.37
N ARG A 153 -11.68 2.35 13.04
CA ARG A 153 -11.73 2.28 14.50
C ARG A 153 -10.59 1.41 15.04
N GLU A 154 -10.31 0.26 14.40
CA GLU A 154 -9.20 -0.61 14.79
C GLU A 154 -7.84 0.07 14.57
N VAL A 155 -7.66 0.77 13.44
CA VAL A 155 -6.46 1.58 13.15
C VAL A 155 -6.25 2.63 14.24
N HIS A 156 -7.30 3.36 14.61
CA HIS A 156 -7.24 4.43 15.62
C HIS A 156 -6.99 3.87 17.04
N SER A 157 -7.54 2.70 17.38
CA SER A 157 -7.27 2.05 18.67
C SER A 157 -5.80 1.64 18.83
N ASN A 158 -5.12 1.39 17.71
CA ASN A 158 -3.68 1.15 17.64
C ASN A 158 -2.85 2.44 17.50
N ARG A 159 -3.46 3.61 17.77
CA ARG A 159 -2.81 4.95 17.71
C ARG A 159 -2.22 5.29 16.34
N LEU A 160 -2.79 4.73 15.28
CA LEU A 160 -2.44 5.05 13.90
C LEU A 160 -3.52 5.92 13.27
N LEU A 161 -3.14 6.75 12.31
CA LEU A 161 -4.04 7.51 11.45
C LEU A 161 -3.77 7.10 10.00
N HIS A 162 -4.81 6.77 9.25
CA HIS A 162 -4.68 6.39 7.84
C HIS A 162 -4.25 7.56 6.94
N LEU A 163 -4.82 8.73 7.15
CA LEU A 163 -4.55 10.03 6.49
C LEU A 163 -4.75 10.09 4.96
N ASP A 164 -5.14 9.00 4.30
CA ASP A 164 -5.37 8.97 2.84
C ASP A 164 -6.59 8.09 2.49
N VAL A 165 -7.70 8.24 3.24
CA VAL A 165 -8.94 7.52 2.93
C VAL A 165 -9.60 8.15 1.69
N LYS A 166 -9.61 7.39 0.60
CA LYS A 166 -10.20 7.78 -0.69
C LYS A 166 -10.66 6.54 -1.46
N PRO A 167 -11.53 6.66 -2.48
CA PRO A 167 -12.02 5.51 -3.24
C PRO A 167 -10.92 4.64 -3.88
N ALA A 168 -9.77 5.22 -4.23
CA ALA A 168 -8.64 4.47 -4.76
C ALA A 168 -8.02 3.51 -3.72
N ASN A 169 -8.10 3.86 -2.42
CA ASN A 169 -7.51 3.11 -1.31
C ASN A 169 -8.51 2.22 -0.57
N ILE A 170 -9.76 2.19 -1.01
CA ILE A 170 -10.78 1.23 -0.58
C ILE A 170 -10.89 0.17 -1.67
N TYR A 171 -10.52 -1.06 -1.34
CA TYR A 171 -10.54 -2.17 -2.27
C TYR A 171 -11.75 -3.06 -1.99
N LEU A 172 -12.51 -3.39 -3.00
CA LEU A 172 -13.65 -4.30 -2.92
C LEU A 172 -13.19 -5.69 -3.38
N ARG A 173 -13.16 -6.63 -2.45
CA ARG A 173 -12.91 -8.04 -2.76
C ARG A 173 -13.98 -8.59 -3.69
N MET A 174 -13.75 -9.78 -4.24
CA MET A 174 -14.71 -10.45 -5.14
C MET A 174 -16.07 -10.72 -4.47
N ASP A 175 -16.10 -10.91 -3.14
CA ASP A 175 -17.32 -11.06 -2.33
C ASP A 175 -18.00 -9.72 -1.98
N GLY A 176 -17.40 -8.60 -2.39
CA GLY A 176 -17.87 -7.24 -2.11
C GLY A 176 -17.48 -6.69 -0.74
N THR A 177 -16.67 -7.42 0.04
CA THR A 177 -16.12 -6.94 1.32
C THR A 177 -15.10 -5.84 1.05
N PRO A 178 -15.22 -4.65 1.66
CA PRO A 178 -14.24 -3.59 1.52
C PRO A 178 -13.02 -3.85 2.40
N ILE A 179 -11.85 -3.50 1.88
CA ILE A 179 -10.58 -3.54 2.60
C ILE A 179 -9.85 -2.20 2.40
N LEU A 180 -9.30 -1.65 3.47
CA LEU A 180 -8.43 -0.49 3.40
C LEU A 180 -7.03 -0.94 3.01
N LEU A 181 -6.54 -0.40 1.91
CA LEU A 181 -5.17 -0.52 1.43
C LEU A 181 -4.43 0.81 1.67
N GLU A 182 -3.13 0.84 1.33
CA GLU A 182 -2.36 2.08 1.17
C GLU A 182 -2.34 2.99 2.41
N PHE A 183 -1.59 2.59 3.42
CA PHE A 183 -1.27 3.42 4.59
C PHE A 183 -0.05 4.33 4.37
N GLY A 184 0.30 4.66 3.14
CA GLY A 184 1.52 5.38 2.78
C GLY A 184 1.68 6.80 3.35
N ALA A 185 0.66 7.31 4.03
CA ALA A 185 0.68 8.56 4.78
C ALA A 185 0.38 8.34 6.27
N ALA A 186 0.24 7.08 6.71
CA ALA A 186 -0.09 6.78 8.10
C ALA A 186 0.97 7.35 9.05
N ARG A 187 0.52 7.98 10.10
CA ARG A 187 1.38 8.52 11.17
C ARG A 187 0.91 7.99 12.50
N GLN A 188 1.86 7.57 13.33
CA GLN A 188 1.58 7.38 14.75
C GLN A 188 1.21 8.72 15.38
N THR A 189 0.11 8.75 16.12
CA THR A 189 -0.19 9.89 16.98
C THR A 189 0.87 9.93 18.06
N LEU A 190 1.73 10.96 18.01
CA LEU A 190 2.64 11.22 19.10
C LEU A 190 1.81 11.43 20.37
N GLN A 191 2.07 10.64 21.40
CA GLN A 191 1.63 10.98 22.74
C GLN A 191 2.23 12.36 23.06
N ARG A 192 1.41 13.40 23.11
CA ARG A 192 1.78 14.55 23.92
C ARG A 192 1.69 14.05 25.35
N ASP A 193 2.84 13.81 25.94
CA ASP A 193 2.94 13.71 27.39
C ASP A 193 2.48 15.07 27.94
N ILE A 194 1.23 15.10 28.40
CA ILE A 194 0.74 16.19 29.23
C ILE A 194 1.27 15.87 30.62
N SER A 195 2.46 16.37 30.91
CA SER A 195 2.98 16.51 32.26
C SER A 195 2.47 17.78 32.88
#